data_88d9d345e29c20d8cecafbbd08a19841
#
_entry.id   88d9d345e29c20d8cecafbbd08a19841
#
_cell.length_a   1.000
_cell.length_b   1.000
_cell.length_c   1.000
_cell.angle_alpha   90.00
_cell.angle_beta   90.00
_cell.angle_gamma   90.00
#
_symmetry.space_group_name_H-M   'P 1'
#
loop_
_entity.id
_entity.type
_entity.pdbx_description
1 polymer ?
#
loop_
_entity_poly.entity_id
_entity_poly.type
_entity_poly.pdbx_seq_one_letter_code
_entity_poly.pdbx_strand_id
1 'polypeptide(L)'
;MVLWFCLALIVGISGQFRAVSAPIVAGIVWISTAFALFVCWKVPAIRSWVAIVDLRWLIALHLTRFVGFYFLFLYQRGQLPEGFAVPGGIGDIIVALIAGMLLVISPPRQPRTILLLWNAFGLIDIVFVAFSALRFGLKDWQSMAPLRELPLSLLPTFLVPSIIVSHVLIFVRLARRDTI
;
A
#
# COMPACT_ATOMS: atom_id res chain seq x y z
N MET A 1 1.45 -14.81 -2.27
CA MET A 1 1.63 -13.52 -2.98
C MET A 1 1.32 -13.66 -4.48
N VAL A 2 2.00 -14.56 -5.23
CA VAL A 2 1.79 -14.71 -6.69
C VAL A 2 0.33 -14.99 -7.04
N LEU A 3 -0.30 -15.99 -6.40
CA LEU A 3 -1.71 -16.32 -6.65
C LEU A 3 -2.65 -15.12 -6.39
N TRP A 4 -2.44 -14.38 -5.32
CA TRP A 4 -3.24 -13.19 -5.01
C TRP A 4 -3.06 -12.10 -6.05
N PHE A 5 -1.81 -11.82 -6.47
CA PHE A 5 -1.54 -10.89 -7.56
C PHE A 5 -2.21 -11.30 -8.86
N CYS A 6 -2.13 -12.60 -9.26
CA CYS A 6 -2.81 -13.10 -10.45
C CYS A 6 -4.32 -12.92 -10.38
N LEU A 7 -4.94 -13.20 -9.22
CA LEU A 7 -6.38 -12.98 -9.03
C LEU A 7 -6.75 -11.49 -9.15
N ALA A 8 -5.98 -10.60 -8.54
CA ALA A 8 -6.20 -9.16 -8.64
C ALA A 8 -6.07 -8.68 -10.10
N LEU A 9 -5.10 -9.21 -10.85
CA LEU A 9 -4.90 -8.90 -12.26
C LEU A 9 -6.07 -9.40 -13.13
N ILE A 10 -6.52 -10.64 -12.91
CA ILE A 10 -7.67 -11.22 -13.63
C ILE A 10 -8.94 -10.37 -13.38
N VAL A 11 -9.20 -9.99 -12.13
CA VAL A 11 -10.32 -9.12 -11.78
C VAL A 11 -10.20 -7.75 -12.46
N GLY A 12 -9.00 -7.18 -12.52
CA GLY A 12 -8.75 -5.91 -13.23
C GLY A 12 -9.00 -6.02 -14.75
N ILE A 13 -8.52 -7.11 -15.38
CA ILE A 13 -8.69 -7.35 -16.84
C ILE A 13 -10.15 -7.62 -17.18
N SER A 14 -10.88 -8.35 -16.33
CA SER A 14 -12.30 -8.71 -16.60
C SER A 14 -13.24 -7.50 -16.65
N GLY A 15 -12.80 -6.33 -16.18
CA GLY A 15 -13.64 -5.13 -16.11
C GLY A 15 -14.76 -5.18 -15.05
N GLN A 16 -14.93 -6.30 -14.36
CA GLN A 16 -15.98 -6.47 -13.32
C GLN A 16 -15.79 -5.48 -12.17
N PHE A 17 -14.53 -5.08 -11.90
CA PHE A 17 -14.23 -4.13 -10.85
C PHE A 17 -14.81 -2.73 -11.09
N ARG A 18 -15.16 -2.39 -12.34
CA ARG A 18 -15.82 -1.12 -12.70
C ARG A 18 -17.21 -0.97 -12.08
N ALA A 19 -17.92 -2.08 -11.89
CA ALA A 19 -19.26 -2.11 -11.31
C ALA A 19 -19.27 -2.08 -9.77
N VAL A 20 -18.11 -2.22 -9.12
CA VAL A 20 -18.02 -2.29 -7.66
C VAL A 20 -18.16 -0.91 -7.04
N SER A 21 -18.97 -0.77 -5.98
CA SER A 21 -19.19 0.48 -5.28
C SER A 21 -18.04 0.84 -4.33
N ALA A 22 -17.88 2.14 -3.99
CA ALA A 22 -16.82 2.62 -3.13
C ALA A 22 -16.76 1.93 -1.75
N PRO A 23 -17.87 1.67 -1.03
CA PRO A 23 -17.81 0.93 0.24
C PRO A 23 -17.32 -0.51 0.08
N ILE A 24 -17.67 -1.17 -1.02
CA ILE A 24 -17.21 -2.55 -1.29
C ILE A 24 -15.71 -2.54 -1.57
N VAL A 25 -15.20 -1.58 -2.35
CA VAL A 25 -13.76 -1.42 -2.59
C VAL A 25 -13.00 -1.19 -1.27
N ALA A 26 -13.51 -0.33 -0.40
CA ALA A 26 -12.92 -0.14 0.93
C ALA A 26 -12.97 -1.43 1.76
N GLY A 27 -14.08 -2.17 1.71
CA GLY A 27 -14.21 -3.48 2.35
C GLY A 27 -13.16 -4.47 1.85
N ILE A 28 -12.91 -4.52 0.54
CA ILE A 28 -11.85 -5.37 -0.05
C ILE A 28 -10.48 -5.03 0.54
N VAL A 29 -10.13 -3.73 0.63
CA VAL A 29 -8.86 -3.29 1.21
C VAL A 29 -8.71 -3.77 2.66
N TRP A 30 -9.71 -3.51 3.51
CA TRP A 30 -9.58 -3.80 4.94
C TRP A 30 -9.70 -5.29 5.26
N ILE A 31 -10.59 -6.01 4.58
CA ILE A 31 -10.75 -7.46 4.77
C ILE A 31 -9.51 -8.20 4.29
N SER A 32 -8.97 -7.87 3.12
CA SER A 32 -7.75 -8.51 2.62
C SER A 32 -6.53 -8.16 3.46
N THR A 33 -6.43 -6.93 3.99
CA THR A 33 -5.38 -6.55 4.95
C THR A 33 -5.49 -7.39 6.24
N ALA A 34 -6.68 -7.46 6.84
CA ALA A 34 -6.90 -8.24 8.05
C ALA A 34 -6.63 -9.74 7.85
N PHE A 35 -7.08 -10.28 6.72
CA PHE A 35 -6.82 -11.67 6.34
C PHE A 35 -5.32 -11.94 6.17
N ALA A 36 -4.60 -11.07 5.45
CA ALA A 36 -3.16 -11.23 5.26
C ALA A 36 -2.39 -11.15 6.59
N LEU A 37 -2.74 -10.23 7.49
CA LEU A 37 -2.16 -10.16 8.84
C LEU A 37 -2.48 -11.41 9.66
N PHE A 38 -3.72 -11.90 9.61
CA PHE A 38 -4.13 -13.15 10.26
C PHE A 38 -3.29 -14.33 9.77
N VAL A 39 -3.09 -14.46 8.45
CA VAL A 39 -2.29 -15.52 7.85
C VAL A 39 -0.81 -15.39 8.27
N CYS A 40 -0.24 -14.18 8.27
CA CYS A 40 1.13 -13.95 8.76
C CYS A 40 1.32 -14.34 10.23
N TRP A 41 0.27 -14.24 11.03
CA TRP A 41 0.35 -14.57 12.46
C TRP A 41 0.04 -16.04 12.76
N LYS A 42 -1.00 -16.63 12.13
CA LYS A 42 -1.52 -17.95 12.45
C LYS A 42 -0.86 -19.09 11.69
N VAL A 43 -0.37 -18.86 10.47
CA VAL A 43 0.25 -19.92 9.65
C VAL A 43 1.75 -20.03 9.99
N PRO A 44 2.21 -21.14 10.62
CA PRO A 44 3.59 -21.27 11.10
C PRO A 44 4.63 -21.08 9.99
N ALA A 45 4.40 -21.66 8.80
CA ALA A 45 5.31 -21.56 7.66
C ALA A 45 5.47 -20.10 7.19
N ILE A 46 4.39 -19.31 7.17
CA ILE A 46 4.45 -17.90 6.76
C ILE A 46 5.08 -17.07 7.86
N ARG A 47 4.76 -17.33 9.13
CA ARG A 47 5.37 -16.64 10.27
C ARG A 47 6.89 -16.84 10.31
N SER A 48 7.38 -18.08 10.09
CA SER A 48 8.82 -18.34 10.02
C SER A 48 9.47 -17.67 8.80
N TRP A 49 8.83 -17.69 7.65
CA TRP A 49 9.32 -16.97 6.48
C TRP A 49 9.40 -15.45 6.71
N VAL A 50 8.35 -14.85 7.27
CA VAL A 50 8.32 -13.42 7.63
C VAL A 50 9.44 -13.07 8.63
N ALA A 51 9.81 -13.99 9.52
CA ALA A 51 10.88 -13.75 10.50
C ALA A 51 12.28 -13.66 9.86
N ILE A 52 12.52 -14.38 8.75
CA ILE A 52 13.83 -14.47 8.08
C ILE A 52 13.94 -13.61 6.83
N VAL A 53 12.82 -13.17 6.22
CA VAL A 53 12.85 -12.33 5.01
C VAL A 53 13.66 -11.06 5.25
N ASP A 54 14.52 -10.67 4.33
CA ASP A 54 15.32 -9.46 4.47
C ASP A 54 14.40 -8.21 4.55
N LEU A 55 14.66 -7.34 5.53
CA LEU A 55 13.93 -6.08 5.71
C LEU A 55 13.95 -5.21 4.44
N ARG A 56 15.01 -5.34 3.64
CA ARG A 56 15.14 -4.62 2.37
C ARG A 56 13.98 -4.92 1.40
N TRP A 57 13.48 -6.16 1.37
CA TRP A 57 12.34 -6.53 0.52
C TRP A 57 11.03 -5.87 0.98
N LEU A 58 10.85 -5.76 2.30
CA LEU A 58 9.70 -5.04 2.84
C LEU A 58 9.78 -3.54 2.52
N ILE A 59 10.97 -2.93 2.61
CA ILE A 59 11.19 -1.53 2.23
C ILE A 59 11.02 -1.35 0.71
N ALA A 60 11.56 -2.27 -0.11
CA ALA A 60 11.49 -2.19 -1.57
C ALA A 60 10.05 -2.20 -2.11
N LEU A 61 9.12 -2.88 -1.41
CA LEU A 61 7.71 -2.86 -1.77
C LEU A 61 7.15 -1.42 -1.83
N HIS A 62 7.66 -0.51 -1.00
CA HIS A 62 7.21 0.88 -0.97
C HIS A 62 7.66 1.72 -2.18
N LEU A 63 8.56 1.20 -3.03
CA LEU A 63 8.86 1.83 -4.31
C LEU A 63 7.65 1.81 -5.26
N THR A 64 6.72 0.87 -5.09
CA THR A 64 5.46 0.85 -5.85
C THR A 64 4.62 2.11 -5.63
N ARG A 65 4.87 2.85 -4.54
CA ARG A 65 4.21 4.12 -4.23
C ARG A 65 4.65 5.27 -5.15
N PHE A 66 5.62 5.09 -6.04
CA PHE A 66 5.82 5.99 -7.17
C PHE A 66 4.60 6.10 -8.09
N VAL A 67 3.58 5.26 -7.91
CA VAL A 67 2.24 5.44 -8.48
C VAL A 67 1.65 6.83 -8.16
N GLY A 68 2.12 7.50 -7.11
CA GLY A 68 1.77 8.88 -6.78
C GLY A 68 2.00 9.85 -7.95
N PHE A 69 3.04 9.65 -8.78
CA PHE A 69 3.22 10.43 -10.01
C PHE A 69 2.06 10.24 -11.00
N TYR A 70 1.51 9.03 -11.06
CA TYR A 70 0.37 8.76 -11.91
C TYR A 70 -0.92 9.40 -11.38
N PHE A 71 -1.09 9.51 -10.06
CA PHE A 71 -2.20 10.27 -9.46
C PHE A 71 -2.13 11.75 -9.86
N LEU A 72 -0.94 12.38 -9.78
CA LEU A 72 -0.75 13.77 -10.19
C LEU A 72 -0.98 13.97 -11.67
N PHE A 73 -0.54 13.04 -12.50
CA PHE A 73 -0.79 13.05 -13.94
C PHE A 73 -2.30 12.97 -14.27
N LEU A 74 -3.04 12.08 -13.60
CA LEU A 74 -4.49 11.96 -13.79
C LEU A 74 -5.25 13.18 -13.29
N TYR A 75 -4.79 13.80 -12.21
CA TYR A 75 -5.32 15.08 -11.74
C TYR A 75 -5.14 16.18 -12.81
N GLN A 76 -3.95 16.33 -13.36
CA GLN A 76 -3.70 17.31 -14.44
C GLN A 76 -4.58 17.10 -15.68
N ARG A 77 -5.05 15.87 -15.90
CA ARG A 77 -6.01 15.52 -16.96
C ARG A 77 -7.48 15.66 -16.55
N GLY A 78 -7.76 16.13 -15.34
CA GLY A 78 -9.13 16.24 -14.82
C GLY A 78 -9.80 14.89 -14.56
N GLN A 79 -9.03 13.80 -14.46
CA GLN A 79 -9.55 12.43 -14.28
C GLN A 79 -9.58 11.97 -12.82
N LEU A 80 -8.91 12.68 -11.93
CA LEU A 80 -8.98 12.47 -10.48
C LEU A 80 -9.19 13.79 -9.74
N PRO A 81 -9.95 13.80 -8.63
CA PRO A 81 -10.15 15.00 -7.83
C PRO A 81 -8.85 15.47 -7.19
N GLU A 82 -8.62 16.79 -7.18
CA GLU A 82 -7.45 17.41 -6.56
C GLU A 82 -7.25 16.97 -5.11
N GLY A 83 -8.32 17.03 -4.29
CA GLY A 83 -8.26 16.70 -2.87
C GLY A 83 -7.94 15.25 -2.55
N PHE A 84 -7.97 14.34 -3.53
CA PHE A 84 -7.46 12.97 -3.43
C PHE A 84 -6.07 12.86 -4.04
N ALA A 85 -5.92 13.28 -5.31
CA ALA A 85 -4.74 12.98 -6.11
C ALA A 85 -3.49 13.76 -5.65
N VAL A 86 -3.66 15.02 -5.22
CA VAL A 86 -2.51 15.86 -4.84
C VAL A 86 -1.93 15.41 -3.49
N PRO A 87 -2.70 15.39 -2.37
CA PRO A 87 -2.12 14.97 -1.10
C PRO A 87 -1.71 13.50 -1.11
N GLY A 88 -2.51 12.59 -1.68
CA GLY A 88 -2.17 11.18 -1.78
C GLY A 88 -0.95 10.94 -2.67
N GLY A 89 -0.88 11.60 -3.84
CA GLY A 89 0.24 11.47 -4.76
C GLY A 89 1.56 11.98 -4.18
N ILE A 90 1.55 13.15 -3.52
CA ILE A 90 2.75 13.74 -2.91
C ILE A 90 3.23 12.86 -1.73
N GLY A 91 2.33 12.41 -0.87
CA GLY A 91 2.65 11.54 0.25
C GLY A 91 3.28 10.22 -0.21
N ASP A 92 2.66 9.57 -1.20
CA ASP A 92 3.18 8.35 -1.82
C ASP A 92 4.60 8.54 -2.37
N ILE A 93 4.84 9.62 -3.13
CA ILE A 93 6.16 9.94 -3.70
C ILE A 93 7.21 10.15 -2.60
N ILE A 94 6.90 10.89 -1.54
CA ILE A 94 7.82 11.14 -0.43
C ILE A 94 8.21 9.82 0.24
N VAL A 95 7.23 8.96 0.54
CA VAL A 95 7.51 7.65 1.15
C VAL A 95 8.37 6.78 0.25
N ALA A 96 8.10 6.76 -1.06
CA ALA A 96 8.88 5.99 -2.04
C ALA A 96 10.32 6.51 -2.17
N LEU A 97 10.52 7.83 -2.21
CA LEU A 97 11.85 8.44 -2.26
C LEU A 97 12.68 8.07 -1.03
N ILE A 98 12.11 8.21 0.17
CA ILE A 98 12.81 7.83 1.41
C ILE A 98 13.09 6.32 1.42
N ALA A 99 12.16 5.47 0.98
CA ALA A 99 12.39 4.03 0.82
C ALA A 99 13.59 3.74 -0.08
N GLY A 100 13.68 4.43 -1.23
CA GLY A 100 14.82 4.33 -2.14
C GLY A 100 16.14 4.71 -1.48
N MET A 101 16.17 5.84 -0.74
CA MET A 101 17.36 6.26 0.04
C MET A 101 17.75 5.22 1.08
N LEU A 102 16.78 4.68 1.83
CA LEU A 102 17.01 3.64 2.83
C LEU A 102 17.60 2.36 2.22
N LEU A 103 17.21 1.98 1.00
CA LEU A 103 17.75 0.83 0.30
C LEU A 103 19.21 1.04 -0.14
N VAL A 104 19.57 2.25 -0.58
CA VAL A 104 20.94 2.59 -0.99
C VAL A 104 21.88 2.59 0.21
N ILE A 105 21.47 3.17 1.36
CA ILE A 105 22.32 3.29 2.55
C ILE A 105 22.47 1.96 3.32
N SER A 106 21.80 0.88 2.95
CA SER A 106 21.82 -0.45 3.60
C SER A 106 21.19 -0.52 5.00
N PRO A 107 20.10 -1.26 5.22
CA PRO A 107 19.34 -1.29 6.48
C PRO A 107 20.13 -1.59 7.76
N PRO A 108 21.20 -2.42 7.78
CA PRO A 108 21.96 -2.67 9.01
C PRO A 108 22.68 -1.44 9.57
N ARG A 109 22.90 -0.45 8.72
CA ARG A 109 23.59 0.81 9.10
C ARG A 109 22.64 1.95 9.44
N GLN A 110 21.33 1.75 9.26
CA GLN A 110 20.32 2.77 9.54
C GLN A 110 20.02 2.82 11.04
N PRO A 111 19.97 4.02 11.64
CA PRO A 111 19.43 4.19 12.98
C PRO A 111 17.97 3.68 12.99
N ARG A 112 17.66 2.84 13.98
CA ARG A 112 16.30 2.29 14.18
C ARG A 112 15.23 3.39 14.19
N THR A 113 15.54 4.54 14.78
CA THR A 113 14.64 5.69 14.87
C THR A 113 14.23 6.19 13.48
N ILE A 114 15.15 6.26 12.53
CA ILE A 114 14.85 6.69 11.15
C ILE A 114 13.89 5.70 10.49
N LEU A 115 14.13 4.40 10.63
CA LEU A 115 13.24 3.36 10.12
C LEU A 115 11.84 3.44 10.76
N LEU A 116 11.76 3.67 12.07
CA LEU A 116 10.48 3.81 12.77
C LEU A 116 9.71 5.05 12.32
N LEU A 117 10.36 6.20 12.21
CA LEU A 117 9.72 7.46 11.77
C LEU A 117 9.23 7.36 10.34
N TRP A 118 10.06 6.85 9.41
CA TRP A 118 9.64 6.61 8.03
C TRP A 118 8.47 5.63 7.95
N ASN A 119 8.54 4.54 8.69
CA ASN A 119 7.50 3.51 8.69
C ASN A 119 6.18 4.03 9.27
N ALA A 120 6.23 4.83 10.35
CA ALA A 120 5.06 5.47 10.93
C ALA A 120 4.42 6.47 9.96
N PHE A 121 5.24 7.35 9.36
CA PHE A 121 4.78 8.30 8.38
C PHE A 121 4.12 7.59 7.18
N GLY A 122 4.78 6.56 6.61
CA GLY A 122 4.26 5.81 5.47
C GLY A 122 2.96 5.04 5.77
N LEU A 123 2.80 4.52 7.00
CA LEU A 123 1.55 3.88 7.41
C LEU A 123 0.41 4.90 7.56
N ILE A 124 0.68 6.05 8.19
CA ILE A 124 -0.33 7.12 8.33
C ILE A 124 -0.78 7.59 6.94
N ASP A 125 0.16 7.80 6.04
CA ASP A 125 -0.13 8.27 4.70
C ASP A 125 -0.96 7.26 3.88
N ILE A 126 -0.62 5.97 3.87
CA ILE A 126 -1.41 4.98 3.11
C ILE A 126 -2.82 4.80 3.69
N VAL A 127 -2.97 4.91 5.01
CA VAL A 127 -4.28 4.89 5.67
C VAL A 127 -5.08 6.13 5.27
N PHE A 128 -4.45 7.33 5.26
CA PHE A 128 -5.06 8.56 4.78
C PHE A 128 -5.51 8.43 3.31
N VAL A 129 -4.68 7.88 2.42
CA VAL A 129 -5.03 7.64 1.00
C VAL A 129 -6.24 6.73 0.89
N ALA A 130 -6.29 5.61 1.65
CA ALA A 130 -7.41 4.68 1.63
C ALA A 130 -8.73 5.32 2.11
N PHE A 131 -8.69 6.10 3.19
CA PHE A 131 -9.86 6.83 3.68
C PHE A 131 -10.27 7.97 2.74
N SER A 132 -9.32 8.67 2.12
CA SER A 132 -9.59 9.70 1.13
C SER A 132 -10.28 9.11 -0.11
N ALA A 133 -9.82 7.96 -0.61
CA ALA A 133 -10.46 7.27 -1.71
C ALA A 133 -11.92 6.90 -1.40
N LEU A 134 -12.19 6.39 -0.20
CA LEU A 134 -13.56 6.12 0.25
C LEU A 134 -14.38 7.41 0.34
N ARG A 135 -13.84 8.47 0.97
CA ARG A 135 -14.54 9.76 1.15
C ARG A 135 -14.93 10.39 -0.18
N PHE A 136 -14.02 10.45 -1.14
CA PHE A 136 -14.30 11.00 -2.47
C PHE A 136 -15.23 10.07 -3.26
N GLY A 137 -15.05 8.77 -3.17
CA GLY A 137 -15.90 7.78 -3.80
C GLY A 137 -17.35 7.79 -3.29
N LEU A 138 -17.58 8.10 -2.00
CA LEU A 138 -18.93 8.27 -1.45
C LEU A 138 -19.61 9.55 -1.94
N LYS A 139 -18.85 10.58 -2.29
CA LYS A 139 -19.40 11.84 -2.82
C LYS A 139 -19.71 11.73 -4.32
N ASP A 140 -18.76 11.22 -5.10
CA ASP A 140 -18.87 11.02 -6.53
C ASP A 140 -17.97 9.87 -6.96
N TRP A 141 -18.56 8.68 -7.14
CA TRP A 141 -17.82 7.50 -7.55
C TRP A 141 -17.32 7.56 -8.99
N GLN A 142 -17.92 8.39 -9.84
CA GLN A 142 -17.46 8.55 -11.23
C GLN A 142 -16.16 9.35 -11.28
N SER A 143 -15.98 10.34 -10.43
CA SER A 143 -14.70 11.07 -10.34
C SER A 143 -13.52 10.19 -9.91
N MET A 144 -13.78 9.02 -9.33
CA MET A 144 -12.78 8.02 -8.93
C MET A 144 -12.68 6.83 -9.91
N ALA A 145 -13.26 6.95 -11.12
CA ALA A 145 -13.28 5.88 -12.12
C ALA A 145 -11.91 5.27 -12.43
N PRO A 146 -10.79 6.04 -12.53
CA PRO A 146 -9.48 5.46 -12.78
C PRO A 146 -9.04 4.41 -11.77
N LEU A 147 -9.47 4.50 -10.49
CA LEU A 147 -9.13 3.51 -9.46
C LEU A 147 -9.80 2.13 -9.69
N ARG A 148 -10.77 2.07 -10.61
CA ARG A 148 -11.47 0.84 -10.97
C ARG A 148 -10.93 0.18 -12.23
N GLU A 149 -9.94 0.80 -12.86
CA GLU A 149 -9.32 0.34 -14.10
C GLU A 149 -7.84 0.03 -13.91
N LEU A 150 -7.29 -0.88 -14.72
CA LEU A 150 -5.85 -1.13 -14.72
C LEU A 150 -5.09 0.11 -15.21
N PRO A 151 -3.93 0.40 -14.61
CA PRO A 151 -3.26 -0.37 -13.57
C PRO A 151 -3.75 -0.08 -12.14
N LEU A 152 -4.56 0.97 -11.92
CA LEU A 152 -4.90 1.46 -10.59
C LEU A 152 -5.84 0.54 -9.80
N SER A 153 -6.61 -0.34 -10.45
CA SER A 153 -7.42 -1.35 -9.75
C SER A 153 -6.59 -2.36 -8.94
N LEU A 154 -5.28 -2.49 -9.24
CA LEU A 154 -4.36 -3.27 -8.43
C LEU A 154 -4.06 -2.63 -7.07
N LEU A 155 -4.29 -1.32 -6.90
CA LEU A 155 -4.09 -0.65 -5.63
C LEU A 155 -5.01 -1.22 -4.55
N PRO A 156 -6.35 -1.11 -4.67
CA PRO A 156 -7.25 -1.63 -3.63
C PRO A 156 -7.28 -3.16 -3.55
N THR A 157 -7.02 -3.88 -4.63
CA THR A 157 -7.14 -5.34 -4.67
C THR A 157 -5.89 -6.08 -4.20
N PHE A 158 -4.70 -5.45 -4.24
CA PHE A 158 -3.44 -6.11 -3.92
C PHE A 158 -2.43 -5.19 -3.23
N LEU A 159 -2.09 -4.02 -3.83
CA LEU A 159 -0.94 -3.21 -3.37
C LEU A 159 -1.19 -2.55 -2.03
N VAL A 160 -2.33 -1.85 -1.84
CA VAL A 160 -2.62 -1.14 -0.57
C VAL A 160 -2.66 -2.11 0.61
N PRO A 161 -3.37 -3.26 0.56
CA PRO A 161 -3.29 -4.27 1.60
C PRO A 161 -1.88 -4.78 1.86
N SER A 162 -1.10 -5.06 0.80
CA SER A 162 0.28 -5.53 0.93
C SER A 162 1.20 -4.49 1.58
N ILE A 163 1.03 -3.21 1.24
CA ILE A 163 1.76 -2.07 1.82
C ILE A 163 1.43 -1.93 3.31
N ILE A 164 0.15 -1.96 3.70
CA ILE A 164 -0.25 -1.88 5.11
C ILE A 164 0.33 -3.04 5.91
N VAL A 165 0.22 -4.27 5.38
CA VAL A 165 0.81 -5.47 6.01
C VAL A 165 2.31 -5.31 6.18
N SER A 166 3.04 -4.81 5.16
CA SER A 166 4.50 -4.63 5.25
C SER A 166 4.88 -3.62 6.32
N HIS A 167 4.15 -2.50 6.47
CA HIS A 167 4.37 -1.54 7.56
C HIS A 167 4.22 -2.20 8.94
N VAL A 168 3.16 -3.01 9.14
CA VAL A 168 2.96 -3.74 10.40
C VAL A 168 4.10 -4.72 10.67
N LEU A 169 4.53 -5.48 9.65
CA LEU A 169 5.65 -6.43 9.77
C LEU A 169 6.97 -5.72 10.09
N ILE A 170 7.24 -4.56 9.50
CA ILE A 170 8.41 -3.73 9.81
C ILE A 170 8.37 -3.32 11.28
N PHE A 171 7.24 -2.81 11.80
CA PHE A 171 7.10 -2.46 13.21
C PHE A 171 7.35 -3.65 14.14
N VAL A 172 6.74 -4.81 13.87
CA VAL A 172 6.94 -6.03 14.65
C VAL A 172 8.42 -6.44 14.68
N ARG A 173 9.13 -6.33 13.57
CA ARG A 173 10.54 -6.69 13.48
C ARG A 173 11.44 -5.70 14.21
N LEU A 174 11.14 -4.41 14.10
CA LEU A 174 11.89 -3.38 14.81
C LEU A 174 11.66 -3.47 16.33
N ALA A 175 10.46 -3.81 16.78
CA ALA A 175 10.17 -4.03 18.19
C ALA A 175 10.93 -5.23 18.80
N ARG A 176 11.08 -6.32 18.04
CA ARG A 176 11.79 -7.53 18.52
C ARG A 176 13.31 -7.37 18.64
N ARG A 177 13.90 -6.35 18.02
CA ARG A 177 15.35 -6.07 18.13
C ARG A 177 15.78 -5.53 19.49
N ASP A 178 14.84 -5.15 20.35
CA ASP A 178 15.14 -4.68 21.73
C ASP A 178 15.17 -5.80 22.77
N THR A 179 14.87 -7.04 22.38
CA THR A 179 14.80 -8.18 23.27
C THR A 179 16.01 -9.12 23.15
N ILE A 180 17.07 -8.68 22.45
CA ILE A 180 18.39 -9.32 22.37
C ILE A 180 19.44 -8.33 22.85
#